data_b7aa4383ac1ab8768712625988668ca3
#
_entry.id   b7aa4383ac1ab8768712625988668ca3
#
_cell.length_a   1.000
_cell.length_b   1.000
_cell.length_c   1.000
_cell.angle_alpha   90.00
_cell.angle_beta   90.00
_cell.angle_gamma   90.00
#
_symmetry.space_group_name_H-M   'P 1'
#
loop_
_entity.id
_entity.type
_entity.pdbx_description
1 polymer ?
#
loop_
_entity_poly.entity_id
_entity_poly.type
_entity_poly.pdbx_seq_one_letter_code
_entity_poly.pdbx_strand_id
1 'polypeptide(L)'
;MNKFIDNWKSSGKIKNIAIGASAILIIIIGICAYFYYSHYTEQEELKLAKERKEKQIKNAQNAITDFYTKAFEGANITQLIKVLSEINISRIPLQETGFYEDYYSCNPNECDFKYVLKDNAIFNSQNKLFFEKSYEPIFSDKELSYTNVGSLMNQNSLSELFNQDKDINLVSCSDLLNYIYSYNSSKKQVNDKIIITSLPENSVASQESSYPEYRHSYGFMVGQFTVNHSDNPFVMETFWLGKPFQKSFLITGLTKMQNTKNMVTLEGKFICKK
;
A
#
# COMPACT_ATOMS: atom_id res chain seq x y z
N MET A 1 67.01 40.18 68.91
CA MET A 1 65.94 40.78 68.05
C MET A 1 65.98 40.26 66.61
N ASN A 2 66.84 39.33 66.21
CA ASN A 2 66.95 38.80 64.85
C ASN A 2 66.16 37.50 64.53
N LYS A 3 65.67 36.77 65.50
CA LYS A 3 64.84 35.52 65.21
C LYS A 3 63.41 35.77 64.78
N PHE A 4 62.84 36.93 65.02
CA PHE A 4 61.50 37.28 64.67
C PHE A 4 61.30 37.69 63.20
N ILE A 5 62.33 38.25 62.57
CA ILE A 5 62.31 38.74 61.20
C ILE A 5 62.43 37.58 60.20
N ASP A 6 63.23 36.54 60.52
CA ASP A 6 63.43 35.36 59.66
C ASP A 6 62.19 34.51 59.58
N ASN A 7 61.33 34.41 60.63
CA ASN A 7 60.10 33.69 60.61
C ASN A 7 59.02 34.41 59.75
N TRP A 8 59.08 35.73 59.59
CA TRP A 8 58.09 36.45 58.79
C TRP A 8 58.38 36.36 57.29
N LYS A 9 59.69 36.31 56.88
CA LYS A 9 60.09 36.04 55.52
C LYS A 9 59.84 34.64 55.05
N SER A 10 59.92 33.63 55.93
CA SER A 10 59.54 32.24 55.63
C SER A 10 58.06 32.08 55.44
N SER A 11 57.24 32.76 56.26
CA SER A 11 55.75 32.73 56.11
C SER A 11 55.28 33.34 54.80
N GLY A 12 55.93 34.37 54.26
CA GLY A 12 55.56 34.98 52.99
C GLY A 12 55.89 34.08 51.78
N LYS A 13 57.04 33.36 51.85
CA LYS A 13 57.40 32.40 50.77
C LYS A 13 56.44 31.22 50.72
N ILE A 14 56.03 30.68 51.87
CA ILE A 14 55.04 29.56 51.95
C ILE A 14 53.67 30.01 51.43
N LYS A 15 53.22 31.23 51.75
CA LYS A 15 51.97 31.79 51.20
C LYS A 15 51.99 31.93 49.67
N ASN A 16 53.09 32.42 49.10
CA ASN A 16 53.22 32.57 47.66
C ASN A 16 53.28 31.20 46.92
N ILE A 17 53.93 30.20 47.54
CA ILE A 17 53.92 28.83 47.01
C ILE A 17 52.51 28.21 47.06
N ALA A 18 51.79 28.42 48.10
CA ALA A 18 50.39 27.91 48.27
C ALA A 18 49.44 28.60 47.23
N ILE A 19 49.59 29.88 46.98
CA ILE A 19 48.80 30.61 46.00
C ILE A 19 49.13 30.12 44.57
N GLY A 20 50.39 29.91 44.25
CA GLY A 20 50.85 29.35 42.99
C GLY A 20 50.32 27.90 42.74
N ALA A 21 50.37 27.08 43.74
CA ALA A 21 49.85 25.70 43.67
C ALA A 21 48.33 25.65 43.49
N SER A 22 47.58 26.54 44.16
CA SER A 22 46.12 26.63 43.98
C SER A 22 45.74 27.14 42.58
N ALA A 23 46.48 28.09 42.00
CA ALA A 23 46.22 28.55 40.66
C ALA A 23 46.45 27.44 39.60
N ILE A 24 47.53 26.65 39.76
CA ILE A 24 47.81 25.53 38.85
C ILE A 24 46.69 24.46 38.97
N LEU A 25 46.23 24.19 40.18
CA LEU A 25 45.14 23.19 40.42
C LEU A 25 43.82 23.62 39.76
N ILE A 26 43.49 24.93 39.80
CA ILE A 26 42.30 25.49 39.11
C ILE A 26 42.45 25.34 37.61
N ILE A 27 43.63 25.58 37.04
CA ILE A 27 43.85 25.42 35.61
C ILE A 27 43.72 23.96 35.17
N ILE A 28 44.24 23.00 35.97
CA ILE A 28 44.12 21.59 35.68
C ILE A 28 42.65 21.15 35.74
N ILE A 29 41.89 21.59 36.73
CA ILE A 29 40.45 21.30 36.83
C ILE A 29 39.70 21.88 35.63
N GLY A 30 40.01 23.10 35.22
CA GLY A 30 39.43 23.73 34.03
C GLY A 30 39.68 22.94 32.73
N ILE A 31 40.94 22.48 32.56
CA ILE A 31 41.29 21.65 31.40
C ILE A 31 40.56 20.31 31.42
N CYS A 32 40.55 19.63 32.57
CA CYS A 32 39.80 18.35 32.73
C CYS A 32 38.30 18.53 32.49
N ALA A 33 37.69 19.59 33.01
CA ALA A 33 36.29 19.89 32.79
C ALA A 33 36.01 20.21 31.29
N TYR A 34 36.92 20.93 30.62
CA TYR A 34 36.80 21.21 29.17
C TYR A 34 36.85 19.91 28.34
N PHE A 35 37.81 19.02 28.62
CA PHE A 35 37.92 17.74 27.90
C PHE A 35 36.73 16.82 28.21
N TYR A 36 36.29 16.79 29.45
CA TYR A 36 35.08 16.01 29.82
C TYR A 36 33.85 16.53 29.09
N TYR A 37 33.62 17.84 29.07
CA TYR A 37 32.51 18.46 28.39
C TYR A 37 32.58 18.26 26.87
N SER A 38 33.72 18.42 26.26
CA SER A 38 33.95 18.20 24.82
C SER A 38 33.65 16.72 24.46
N HIS A 39 34.12 15.76 25.23
CA HIS A 39 33.87 14.35 25.00
C HIS A 39 32.40 13.98 25.21
N TYR A 40 31.77 14.60 26.19
CA TYR A 40 30.32 14.37 26.44
C TYR A 40 29.48 14.91 25.27
N THR A 41 29.74 16.11 24.79
CA THR A 41 29.00 16.68 23.65
C THR A 41 29.23 15.90 22.35
N GLU A 42 30.42 15.41 22.09
CA GLU A 42 30.73 14.55 20.93
C GLU A 42 29.95 13.21 21.00
N GLN A 43 29.87 12.60 22.18
CA GLN A 43 29.07 11.37 22.36
C GLN A 43 27.57 11.61 22.16
N GLU A 44 27.07 12.75 22.62
CA GLU A 44 25.66 13.12 22.46
C GLU A 44 25.32 13.37 20.99
N GLU A 45 26.18 14.07 20.27
CA GLU A 45 26.04 14.28 18.82
C GLU A 45 26.08 12.95 18.04
N LEU A 46 26.97 12.04 18.40
CA LEU A 46 27.05 10.71 17.79
C LEU A 46 25.78 9.88 18.05
N LYS A 47 25.20 9.95 19.25
CA LYS A 47 23.91 9.30 19.55
C LYS A 47 22.80 9.89 18.71
N LEU A 48 22.67 11.21 18.67
CA LEU A 48 21.66 11.90 17.86
C LEU A 48 21.83 11.58 16.36
N ALA A 49 23.07 11.51 15.87
CA ALA A 49 23.33 11.13 14.48
C ALA A 49 22.91 9.67 14.18
N LYS A 50 23.17 8.75 15.10
CA LYS A 50 22.69 7.35 14.99
C LYS A 50 21.17 7.28 14.99
N GLU A 51 20.50 7.91 15.94
CA GLU A 51 19.03 7.92 16.03
C GLU A 51 18.40 8.52 14.76
N ARG A 52 18.99 9.61 14.22
CA ARG A 52 18.52 10.19 12.94
C ARG A 52 18.68 9.21 11.79
N LYS A 53 19.82 8.50 11.69
CA LYS A 53 20.04 7.50 10.64
C LYS A 53 19.07 6.33 10.77
N GLU A 54 18.88 5.79 11.97
CA GLU A 54 17.92 4.70 12.22
C GLU A 54 16.50 5.12 11.85
N LYS A 55 16.09 6.34 12.20
CA LYS A 55 14.80 6.88 11.82
C LYS A 55 14.66 7.04 10.30
N GLN A 56 15.70 7.48 9.60
CA GLN A 56 15.71 7.58 8.14
C GLN A 56 15.57 6.21 7.47
N ILE A 57 16.32 5.21 7.96
CA ILE A 57 16.22 3.82 7.46
C ILE A 57 14.80 3.30 7.66
N LYS A 58 14.25 3.43 8.87
CA LYS A 58 12.89 2.97 9.18
C LYS A 58 11.83 3.65 8.32
N ASN A 59 11.95 4.96 8.12
CA ASN A 59 11.03 5.71 7.27
C ASN A 59 11.09 5.25 5.80
N ALA A 60 12.28 4.99 5.27
CA ALA A 60 12.45 4.48 3.92
C ALA A 60 11.88 3.06 3.78
N GLN A 61 12.15 2.18 4.73
CA GLN A 61 11.58 0.82 4.76
C GLN A 61 10.05 0.83 4.84
N ASN A 62 9.49 1.70 5.67
CA ASN A 62 8.03 1.87 5.76
C ASN A 62 7.46 2.37 4.43
N ALA A 63 8.09 3.36 3.80
CA ALA A 63 7.64 3.87 2.50
C ALA A 63 7.64 2.78 1.41
N ILE A 64 8.68 1.92 1.36
CA ILE A 64 8.74 0.78 0.45
C ILE A 64 7.62 -0.22 0.76
N THR A 65 7.44 -0.58 2.04
CA THR A 65 6.40 -1.51 2.46
C THR A 65 5.01 -0.99 2.13
N ASP A 66 4.72 0.28 2.43
CA ASP A 66 3.43 0.91 2.15
C ASP A 66 3.13 0.98 0.64
N PHE A 67 4.16 1.25 -0.17
CA PHE A 67 4.04 1.23 -1.62
C PHE A 67 3.61 -0.14 -2.13
N TYR A 68 4.30 -1.22 -1.72
CA TYR A 68 3.96 -2.57 -2.18
C TYR A 68 2.68 -3.11 -1.57
N THR A 69 2.34 -2.76 -0.33
CA THR A 69 1.04 -3.09 0.25
C THR A 69 -0.09 -2.55 -0.63
N LYS A 70 -0.01 -1.28 -1.04
CA LYS A 70 -0.98 -0.67 -1.96
C LYS A 70 -0.89 -1.22 -3.38
N ALA A 71 0.32 -1.51 -3.88
CA ALA A 71 0.52 -2.06 -5.21
C ALA A 71 -0.14 -3.43 -5.36
N PHE A 72 -0.03 -4.28 -4.35
CA PHE A 72 -0.58 -5.65 -4.36
C PHE A 72 -2.04 -5.74 -3.89
N GLU A 73 -2.69 -4.62 -3.61
CA GLU A 73 -4.13 -4.58 -3.33
C GLU A 73 -4.94 -4.79 -4.61
N GLY A 74 -5.94 -5.67 -4.54
CA GLY A 74 -6.84 -5.99 -5.65
C GLY A 74 -7.07 -7.48 -5.80
N ALA A 75 -8.00 -7.86 -6.68
CA ALA A 75 -8.31 -9.24 -7.00
C ALA A 75 -7.49 -9.73 -8.18
N ASN A 76 -7.02 -10.97 -8.12
CA ASN A 76 -6.60 -11.66 -9.32
C ASN A 76 -7.83 -12.11 -10.14
N ILE A 77 -7.60 -12.56 -11.37
CA ILE A 77 -8.68 -13.00 -12.27
C ILE A 77 -9.55 -14.11 -11.68
N THR A 78 -8.96 -15.06 -10.96
CA THR A 78 -9.71 -16.15 -10.35
C THR A 78 -10.69 -15.63 -9.29
N GLN A 79 -10.28 -14.66 -8.50
CA GLN A 79 -11.14 -14.01 -7.51
C GLN A 79 -12.21 -13.15 -8.18
N LEU A 80 -11.85 -12.40 -9.23
CA LEU A 80 -12.83 -11.63 -9.99
C LEU A 80 -13.96 -12.53 -10.54
N ILE A 81 -13.61 -13.70 -11.12
CA ILE A 81 -14.59 -14.66 -11.62
C ILE A 81 -15.51 -15.15 -10.50
N LYS A 82 -14.98 -15.41 -9.30
CA LYS A 82 -15.79 -15.78 -8.14
C LYS A 82 -16.75 -14.65 -7.74
N VAL A 83 -16.27 -13.41 -7.69
CA VAL A 83 -17.11 -12.23 -7.38
C VAL A 83 -18.24 -12.09 -8.40
N LEU A 84 -17.93 -12.17 -9.70
CA LEU A 84 -18.94 -12.11 -10.75
C LEU A 84 -19.94 -13.28 -10.68
N SER A 85 -19.49 -14.48 -10.36
CA SER A 85 -20.36 -15.64 -10.18
C SER A 85 -21.31 -15.43 -9.02
N GLU A 86 -20.82 -14.92 -7.89
CA GLU A 86 -21.63 -14.61 -6.73
C GLU A 86 -22.67 -13.51 -7.01
N ILE A 87 -22.27 -12.45 -7.72
CA ILE A 87 -23.17 -11.39 -8.17
C ILE A 87 -24.29 -11.99 -9.05
N ASN A 88 -23.96 -12.87 -10.00
CA ASN A 88 -24.94 -13.52 -10.85
C ASN A 88 -25.90 -14.42 -10.06
N ILE A 89 -25.41 -15.25 -9.17
CA ILE A 89 -26.23 -16.10 -8.30
C ILE A 89 -27.15 -15.24 -7.43
N SER A 90 -26.62 -14.17 -6.86
CA SER A 90 -27.36 -13.27 -5.99
C SER A 90 -28.47 -12.50 -6.73
N ARG A 91 -28.30 -12.23 -8.01
CA ARG A 91 -29.24 -11.49 -8.85
C ARG A 91 -30.51 -12.29 -9.18
N ILE A 92 -30.42 -13.62 -9.37
CA ILE A 92 -31.51 -14.45 -9.87
C ILE A 92 -32.80 -14.35 -9.01
N PRO A 93 -32.78 -14.57 -7.69
CA PRO A 93 -33.98 -14.48 -6.87
C PRO A 93 -34.67 -13.11 -6.89
N LEU A 94 -33.87 -12.04 -7.02
CA LEU A 94 -34.42 -10.68 -7.11
C LEU A 94 -35.11 -10.46 -8.46
N GLN A 95 -34.56 -10.99 -9.55
CA GLN A 95 -35.18 -10.89 -10.87
C GLN A 95 -36.51 -11.66 -10.94
N GLU A 96 -36.61 -12.81 -10.30
CA GLU A 96 -37.85 -13.60 -10.21
C GLU A 96 -38.94 -12.87 -9.45
N THR A 97 -38.59 -12.05 -8.45
CA THR A 97 -39.53 -11.21 -7.69
C THR A 97 -39.81 -9.85 -8.34
N GLY A 98 -39.23 -9.59 -9.51
CA GLY A 98 -39.51 -8.41 -10.32
C GLY A 98 -38.56 -7.22 -10.09
N PHE A 99 -37.50 -7.43 -9.35
CA PHE A 99 -36.42 -6.46 -9.29
C PHE A 99 -35.45 -6.66 -10.47
N TYR A 100 -34.95 -5.59 -11.04
CA TYR A 100 -33.86 -5.66 -11.99
C TYR A 100 -32.65 -4.89 -11.45
N GLU A 101 -31.47 -5.38 -11.74
CA GLU A 101 -30.23 -4.77 -11.36
C GLU A 101 -30.02 -3.46 -12.13
N ASP A 102 -29.89 -2.40 -11.39
CA ASP A 102 -29.64 -1.05 -11.90
C ASP A 102 -28.15 -0.70 -11.94
N TYR A 103 -27.50 -1.00 -10.84
CA TYR A 103 -26.11 -0.62 -10.60
C TYR A 103 -25.47 -1.57 -9.60
N TYR A 104 -24.19 -1.83 -9.78
CA TYR A 104 -23.31 -2.29 -8.72
C TYR A 104 -21.90 -1.73 -8.87
N SER A 105 -21.20 -1.57 -7.74
CA SER A 105 -19.81 -1.18 -7.68
C SER A 105 -19.10 -1.98 -6.59
N CYS A 106 -17.99 -2.59 -6.93
CA CYS A 106 -17.13 -3.28 -5.97
C CYS A 106 -15.74 -2.68 -6.00
N ASN A 107 -15.19 -2.44 -4.84
CA ASN A 107 -13.78 -2.13 -4.61
C ASN A 107 -13.13 -3.26 -3.78
N PRO A 108 -11.83 -3.21 -3.43
CA PRO A 108 -11.18 -4.28 -2.67
C PRO A 108 -11.83 -4.60 -1.32
N ASN A 109 -12.52 -3.66 -0.70
CA ASN A 109 -13.07 -3.81 0.65
C ASN A 109 -14.56 -4.15 0.65
N GLU A 110 -15.35 -3.56 -0.25
CA GLU A 110 -16.81 -3.59 -0.22
C GLU A 110 -17.44 -3.52 -1.61
N CYS A 111 -18.67 -3.96 -1.69
CA CYS A 111 -19.56 -3.85 -2.84
C CYS A 111 -20.85 -3.15 -2.45
N ASP A 112 -21.38 -2.33 -3.36
CA ASP A 112 -22.70 -1.73 -3.28
C ASP A 112 -23.56 -2.22 -4.45
N PHE A 113 -24.79 -2.59 -4.15
CA PHE A 113 -25.77 -3.10 -5.12
C PHE A 113 -27.03 -2.27 -5.08
N LYS A 114 -27.58 -1.96 -6.24
CA LYS A 114 -28.84 -1.26 -6.40
C LYS A 114 -29.73 -1.99 -7.39
N TYR A 115 -30.97 -2.23 -6.98
CA TYR A 115 -32.01 -2.86 -7.77
C TYR A 115 -33.22 -1.96 -7.82
N VAL A 116 -33.96 -2.00 -8.92
CA VAL A 116 -35.19 -1.22 -9.11
C VAL A 116 -36.36 -2.19 -9.35
N LEU A 117 -37.48 -1.93 -8.70
CA LEU A 117 -38.70 -2.70 -8.83
C LEU A 117 -39.38 -2.37 -10.14
N LYS A 118 -39.73 -3.40 -10.93
CA LYS A 118 -40.59 -3.25 -12.10
C LYS A 118 -42.04 -3.00 -11.66
N ASP A 119 -42.78 -2.30 -12.52
CA ASP A 119 -44.22 -2.14 -12.30
C ASP A 119 -44.91 -3.53 -12.25
N ASN A 120 -45.85 -3.68 -11.30
CA ASN A 120 -46.56 -4.93 -11.02
C ASN A 120 -45.74 -6.08 -10.43
N ALA A 121 -44.55 -5.80 -9.89
CA ALA A 121 -43.76 -6.81 -9.20
C ALA A 121 -44.15 -6.95 -7.71
N ILE A 122 -43.82 -8.09 -7.13
CA ILE A 122 -44.09 -8.37 -5.71
C ILE A 122 -42.94 -7.83 -4.88
N PHE A 123 -43.30 -6.96 -3.92
CA PHE A 123 -42.32 -6.46 -2.96
C PHE A 123 -41.97 -7.56 -1.95
N ASN A 124 -40.68 -7.89 -1.88
CA ASN A 124 -40.16 -8.85 -0.91
C ASN A 124 -38.97 -8.24 -0.17
N SER A 125 -39.09 -8.12 1.14
CA SER A 125 -38.12 -7.43 2.01
C SER A 125 -37.27 -8.40 2.82
N GLN A 126 -36.72 -9.42 2.20
CA GLN A 126 -35.90 -10.41 2.91
C GLN A 126 -34.43 -10.03 2.89
N ASN A 127 -33.76 -10.38 3.99
CA ASN A 127 -32.29 -10.36 4.05
C ASN A 127 -31.73 -11.24 2.95
N LYS A 128 -30.63 -10.80 2.36
CA LYS A 128 -29.98 -11.50 1.25
C LYS A 128 -28.58 -11.95 1.63
N LEU A 129 -28.23 -13.13 1.16
CA LEU A 129 -26.88 -13.64 1.28
C LEU A 129 -26.02 -13.11 0.13
N PHE A 130 -24.91 -12.49 0.48
CA PHE A 130 -23.80 -12.18 -0.42
C PHE A 130 -22.52 -12.71 0.22
N PHE A 131 -21.73 -13.47 -0.52
CA PHE A 131 -20.46 -14.02 -0.04
C PHE A 131 -20.62 -14.73 1.33
N GLU A 132 -21.66 -15.55 1.46
CA GLU A 132 -22.02 -16.33 2.67
C GLU A 132 -22.47 -15.50 3.88
N LYS A 133 -22.59 -14.18 3.76
CA LYS A 133 -23.06 -13.28 4.82
C LYS A 133 -24.44 -12.72 4.50
N SER A 134 -25.27 -12.55 5.52
CA SER A 134 -26.61 -11.97 5.40
C SER A 134 -26.56 -10.46 5.54
N TYR A 135 -27.21 -9.75 4.61
CA TYR A 135 -27.30 -8.29 4.58
C TYR A 135 -28.77 -7.86 4.56
N GLU A 136 -29.07 -6.81 5.32
CA GLU A 136 -30.39 -6.21 5.36
C GLU A 136 -30.57 -5.25 4.19
N PRO A 137 -31.73 -5.24 3.53
CA PRO A 137 -32.02 -4.32 2.44
C PRO A 137 -32.33 -2.91 2.97
N ILE A 138 -31.90 -1.91 2.20
CA ILE A 138 -32.29 -0.51 2.38
C ILE A 138 -33.31 -0.19 1.27
N PHE A 139 -34.51 0.26 1.66
CA PHE A 139 -35.58 0.60 0.72
C PHE A 139 -35.75 2.10 0.58
N SER A 140 -35.96 2.54 -0.66
CA SER A 140 -36.38 3.92 -0.96
C SER A 140 -37.25 3.88 -2.21
N ASP A 141 -38.54 4.22 -2.09
CA ASP A 141 -39.53 4.17 -3.15
C ASP A 141 -39.59 2.80 -3.86
N LYS A 142 -39.15 2.73 -5.10
CA LYS A 142 -39.03 1.51 -5.92
C LYS A 142 -37.62 0.91 -5.94
N GLU A 143 -36.71 1.44 -5.12
CA GLU A 143 -35.33 1.02 -5.08
C GLU A 143 -35.01 0.14 -3.89
N LEU A 144 -34.20 -0.86 -4.11
CA LEU A 144 -33.66 -1.78 -3.12
C LEU A 144 -32.14 -1.73 -3.20
N SER A 145 -31.48 -1.37 -2.10
CA SER A 145 -30.03 -1.29 -2.05
C SER A 145 -29.44 -2.17 -0.96
N TYR A 146 -28.26 -2.71 -1.24
CA TYR A 146 -27.39 -3.35 -0.25
C TYR A 146 -26.05 -2.65 -0.31
N THR A 147 -25.62 -2.07 0.81
CA THR A 147 -24.38 -1.27 0.91
C THR A 147 -23.39 -1.93 1.85
N ASN A 148 -22.10 -1.62 1.67
CA ASN A 148 -21.02 -2.15 2.48
C ASN A 148 -20.99 -3.69 2.53
N VAL A 149 -21.37 -4.33 1.43
CA VAL A 149 -21.29 -5.79 1.29
C VAL A 149 -19.82 -6.15 1.16
N GLY A 150 -19.29 -6.95 2.10
CA GLY A 150 -17.87 -7.30 2.10
C GLY A 150 -17.43 -7.91 0.76
N SER A 151 -16.32 -7.46 0.23
CA SER A 151 -15.78 -7.88 -1.07
C SER A 151 -14.71 -8.96 -0.91
N LEU A 152 -14.61 -9.87 -1.89
CA LEU A 152 -13.48 -10.81 -2.02
C LEU A 152 -12.36 -10.27 -2.92
N MET A 153 -12.44 -9.00 -3.33
CA MET A 153 -11.51 -8.40 -4.29
C MET A 153 -10.15 -7.99 -3.68
N ASN A 154 -9.91 -8.24 -2.42
CA ASN A 154 -8.62 -7.99 -1.75
C ASN A 154 -7.72 -9.23 -1.65
N GLN A 155 -8.13 -10.38 -2.21
CA GLN A 155 -7.37 -11.63 -2.14
C GLN A 155 -6.65 -11.89 -3.45
N ASN A 156 -5.33 -12.06 -3.38
CA ASN A 156 -4.51 -12.45 -4.52
C ASN A 156 -3.18 -13.07 -4.08
N SER A 157 -2.54 -13.80 -4.99
CA SER A 157 -1.29 -14.50 -4.71
C SER A 157 -0.10 -13.56 -4.47
N LEU A 158 -0.12 -12.32 -4.98
CA LEU A 158 0.99 -11.38 -4.76
C LEU A 158 0.98 -10.86 -3.33
N SER A 159 -0.20 -10.47 -2.82
CA SER A 159 -0.34 -10.04 -1.43
C SER A 159 -0.03 -11.18 -0.45
N GLU A 160 -0.40 -12.43 -0.78
CA GLU A 160 -0.05 -13.60 0.04
C GLU A 160 1.45 -13.83 0.08
N LEU A 161 2.15 -13.79 -1.06
CA LEU A 161 3.61 -13.95 -1.12
C LEU A 161 4.33 -12.81 -0.39
N PHE A 162 3.86 -11.58 -0.55
CA PHE A 162 4.38 -10.41 0.14
C PHE A 162 4.27 -10.54 1.66
N ASN A 163 3.09 -10.93 2.16
CA ASN A 163 2.84 -11.09 3.60
C ASN A 163 3.62 -12.28 4.21
N GLN A 164 4.02 -13.25 3.37
CA GLN A 164 4.83 -14.40 3.80
C GLN A 164 6.34 -14.17 3.58
N ASP A 165 6.76 -12.96 3.20
CA ASP A 165 8.15 -12.61 2.87
C ASP A 165 8.79 -13.55 1.82
N LYS A 166 7.97 -14.03 0.86
CA LYS A 166 8.43 -14.92 -0.21
C LYS A 166 8.83 -14.13 -1.46
N ASP A 167 9.69 -14.75 -2.25
CA ASP A 167 10.12 -14.17 -3.52
C ASP A 167 8.94 -14.03 -4.49
N ILE A 168 8.86 -12.86 -5.11
CA ILE A 168 7.86 -12.53 -6.13
C ILE A 168 8.59 -12.43 -7.47
N ASN A 169 8.17 -13.26 -8.44
CA ASN A 169 8.70 -13.21 -9.79
C ASN A 169 7.60 -12.74 -10.76
N LEU A 170 7.85 -11.61 -11.41
CA LEU A 170 6.97 -11.00 -12.41
C LEU A 170 7.70 -10.83 -13.73
N VAL A 171 6.93 -10.71 -14.80
CA VAL A 171 7.42 -10.43 -16.15
C VAL A 171 8.00 -9.02 -16.26
N SER A 172 8.84 -8.78 -17.27
CA SER A 172 9.35 -7.45 -17.55
C SER A 172 8.23 -6.51 -17.99
N CYS A 173 8.38 -5.19 -17.73
CA CYS A 173 7.41 -4.20 -18.18
C CYS A 173 7.32 -4.15 -19.72
N SER A 174 8.44 -4.36 -20.41
CA SER A 174 8.47 -4.44 -21.87
C SER A 174 7.59 -5.59 -22.39
N ASP A 175 7.74 -6.78 -21.81
CA ASP A 175 6.96 -7.95 -22.23
C ASP A 175 5.48 -7.77 -21.92
N LEU A 176 5.16 -7.18 -20.77
CA LEU A 176 3.79 -6.92 -20.37
C LEU A 176 3.10 -5.89 -21.28
N LEU A 177 3.79 -4.81 -21.62
CA LEU A 177 3.26 -3.79 -22.55
C LEU A 177 3.10 -4.34 -23.95
N ASN A 178 4.03 -5.16 -24.44
CA ASN A 178 3.91 -5.87 -25.71
C ASN A 178 2.73 -6.85 -25.70
N TYR A 179 2.49 -7.54 -24.60
CA TYR A 179 1.29 -8.37 -24.44
C TYR A 179 0.00 -7.55 -24.54
N ILE A 180 -0.10 -6.42 -23.83
CA ILE A 180 -1.27 -5.52 -23.90
C ILE A 180 -1.48 -5.02 -25.33
N TYR A 181 -0.42 -4.61 -26.01
CA TYR A 181 -0.48 -4.17 -27.41
C TYR A 181 -1.00 -5.29 -28.33
N SER A 182 -0.45 -6.48 -28.22
CA SER A 182 -0.85 -7.65 -29.02
C SER A 182 -2.29 -8.05 -28.74
N TYR A 183 -2.69 -8.05 -27.45
CA TYR A 183 -4.07 -8.28 -27.04
C TYR A 183 -5.02 -7.26 -27.70
N ASN A 184 -4.74 -5.98 -27.56
CA ASN A 184 -5.55 -4.90 -28.12
C ASN A 184 -5.65 -4.96 -29.66
N SER A 185 -4.58 -5.38 -30.32
CA SER A 185 -4.55 -5.55 -31.79
C SER A 185 -5.44 -6.70 -32.27
N SER A 186 -5.66 -7.71 -31.45
CA SER A 186 -6.56 -8.83 -31.75
C SER A 186 -8.05 -8.50 -31.56
N LYS A 187 -8.39 -7.39 -30.89
CA LYS A 187 -9.78 -7.02 -30.58
C LYS A 187 -10.38 -6.14 -31.64
N LYS A 188 -11.54 -6.56 -32.16
CA LYS A 188 -12.30 -5.78 -33.15
C LYS A 188 -13.05 -4.60 -32.52
N GLN A 189 -13.56 -4.76 -31.30
CA GLN A 189 -14.32 -3.73 -30.59
C GLN A 189 -13.42 -2.93 -29.66
N VAL A 190 -13.62 -1.62 -29.62
CA VAL A 190 -12.84 -0.70 -28.76
C VAL A 190 -13.12 -1.00 -27.30
N ASN A 191 -14.34 -1.39 -26.96
CA ASN A 191 -14.76 -1.66 -25.57
C ASN A 191 -14.02 -2.84 -24.91
N ASP A 192 -13.52 -3.79 -25.72
CA ASP A 192 -12.79 -4.95 -25.17
C ASP A 192 -11.26 -4.70 -25.05
N LYS A 193 -10.82 -3.48 -25.29
CA LYS A 193 -9.39 -3.13 -25.24
C LYS A 193 -8.98 -2.72 -23.82
N ILE A 194 -7.79 -3.11 -23.43
CA ILE A 194 -7.13 -2.63 -22.22
C ILE A 194 -6.62 -1.22 -22.48
N ILE A 195 -7.16 -0.23 -21.78
CA ILE A 195 -6.75 1.17 -21.86
C ILE A 195 -5.79 1.45 -20.71
N ILE A 196 -4.54 1.77 -21.01
CA ILE A 196 -3.56 2.16 -20.00
C ILE A 196 -3.89 3.60 -19.57
N THR A 197 -4.22 3.78 -18.30
CA THR A 197 -4.56 5.08 -17.69
C THR A 197 -3.36 5.72 -16.99
N SER A 198 -2.38 4.91 -16.55
CA SER A 198 -1.10 5.37 -16.02
C SER A 198 0.01 4.42 -16.47
N LEU A 199 1.11 4.98 -16.96
CA LEU A 199 2.31 4.21 -17.29
C LEU A 199 2.96 3.62 -16.03
N PRO A 200 3.70 2.49 -16.15
CA PRO A 200 4.34 1.88 -15.01
C PRO A 200 5.44 2.76 -14.44
N GLU A 201 5.35 3.05 -13.15
CA GLU A 201 6.32 3.83 -12.38
C GLU A 201 6.58 3.21 -11.01
N ASN A 202 7.71 3.60 -10.40
CA ASN A 202 8.06 3.21 -9.04
C ASN A 202 8.41 4.46 -8.23
N SER A 203 7.48 4.91 -7.38
CA SER A 203 7.64 6.12 -6.57
C SER A 203 8.64 5.96 -5.42
N VAL A 204 9.07 4.75 -5.10
CA VAL A 204 10.04 4.43 -4.04
C VAL A 204 11.40 3.95 -4.57
N ALA A 205 11.65 4.12 -5.88
CA ALA A 205 12.88 3.64 -6.51
C ALA A 205 14.16 4.18 -5.87
N SER A 206 14.16 5.43 -5.38
CA SER A 206 15.29 6.03 -4.67
C SER A 206 15.55 5.38 -3.32
N GLN A 207 14.49 5.05 -2.59
CA GLN A 207 14.56 4.35 -1.31
C GLN A 207 15.07 2.91 -1.50
N GLU A 208 14.55 2.19 -2.49
CA GLU A 208 15.02 0.84 -2.83
C GLU A 208 16.50 0.83 -3.24
N SER A 209 16.94 1.81 -4.03
CA SER A 209 18.33 1.94 -4.42
C SER A 209 19.25 2.24 -3.22
N SER A 210 18.74 2.93 -2.20
CA SER A 210 19.49 3.23 -0.97
C SER A 210 19.54 2.04 -0.01
N TYR A 211 18.58 1.13 -0.09
CA TYR A 211 18.44 -0.05 0.79
C TYR A 211 18.13 -1.32 -0.02
N PRO A 212 19.04 -1.74 -0.91
CA PRO A 212 18.81 -2.89 -1.80
C PRO A 212 18.67 -4.22 -1.04
N GLU A 213 19.28 -4.33 0.15
CA GLU A 213 19.19 -5.50 1.03
C GLU A 213 17.86 -5.58 1.81
N TYR A 214 17.00 -4.57 1.69
CA TYR A 214 15.71 -4.64 2.33
C TYR A 214 14.82 -5.62 1.59
N ARG A 215 14.26 -6.58 2.31
CA ARG A 215 13.50 -7.73 1.77
C ARG A 215 12.36 -7.37 0.81
N HIS A 216 11.80 -6.17 0.94
CA HIS A 216 10.73 -5.68 0.08
C HIS A 216 11.21 -4.73 -1.04
N SER A 217 12.51 -4.63 -1.27
CA SER A 217 13.08 -3.85 -2.39
C SER A 217 13.04 -4.66 -3.68
N TYR A 218 11.84 -4.82 -4.26
CA TYR A 218 11.62 -5.66 -5.45
C TYR A 218 11.97 -4.95 -6.77
N GLY A 219 12.02 -3.63 -6.80
CA GLY A 219 12.22 -2.85 -8.03
C GLY A 219 11.07 -2.93 -9.02
N PHE A 220 9.85 -3.28 -8.56
CA PHE A 220 8.70 -3.37 -9.44
C PHE A 220 8.13 -1.99 -9.76
N MET A 221 7.54 -1.91 -10.95
CA MET A 221 6.83 -0.75 -11.44
C MET A 221 5.33 -1.06 -11.49
N VAL A 222 4.51 -0.07 -11.21
CA VAL A 222 3.04 -0.19 -11.14
C VAL A 222 2.42 0.78 -12.12
N GLY A 223 1.62 0.27 -13.06
CA GLY A 223 0.77 1.06 -13.94
C GLY A 223 -0.71 0.82 -13.64
N GLN A 224 -1.58 1.60 -14.27
CA GLN A 224 -3.03 1.48 -14.12
C GLN A 224 -3.69 1.27 -15.46
N PHE A 225 -4.83 0.58 -15.45
CA PHE A 225 -5.61 0.33 -16.64
C PHE A 225 -7.10 0.31 -16.35
N THR A 226 -7.87 0.49 -17.41
CA THR A 226 -9.31 0.23 -17.43
C THR A 226 -9.65 -0.65 -18.63
N VAL A 227 -10.73 -1.43 -18.50
CA VAL A 227 -11.30 -2.20 -19.60
C VAL A 227 -12.79 -2.38 -19.39
N ASN A 228 -13.58 -2.27 -20.46
CA ASN A 228 -14.97 -2.66 -20.44
C ASN A 228 -15.08 -4.10 -20.94
N HIS A 229 -15.83 -4.91 -20.23
CA HIS A 229 -15.98 -6.33 -20.54
C HIS A 229 -17.38 -6.84 -20.21
N SER A 230 -17.72 -8.03 -20.68
CA SER A 230 -18.94 -8.71 -20.28
C SER A 230 -18.95 -9.02 -18.78
N ASP A 231 -20.08 -8.86 -18.11
CA ASP A 231 -20.30 -9.28 -16.73
C ASP A 231 -20.48 -10.81 -16.59
N ASN A 232 -20.42 -11.54 -17.70
CA ASN A 232 -20.51 -12.99 -17.69
C ASN A 232 -19.18 -13.62 -17.24
N PRO A 233 -19.14 -14.35 -16.11
CA PRO A 233 -17.90 -14.96 -15.59
C PRO A 233 -17.25 -15.94 -16.58
N PHE A 234 -18.02 -16.66 -17.41
CA PHE A 234 -17.47 -17.56 -18.42
C PHE A 234 -16.77 -16.82 -19.57
N VAL A 235 -17.30 -15.67 -19.97
CA VAL A 235 -16.66 -14.83 -20.98
C VAL A 235 -15.40 -14.16 -20.40
N MET A 236 -15.47 -13.77 -19.13
CA MET A 236 -14.34 -13.19 -18.41
C MET A 236 -13.15 -14.17 -18.31
N GLU A 237 -13.40 -15.47 -18.13
CA GLU A 237 -12.36 -16.49 -18.09
C GLU A 237 -11.54 -16.53 -19.38
N THR A 238 -12.14 -16.27 -20.53
CA THR A 238 -11.43 -16.23 -21.83
C THR A 238 -10.60 -14.98 -22.03
N PHE A 239 -10.88 -13.91 -21.27
CA PHE A 239 -10.20 -12.62 -21.40
C PHE A 239 -8.71 -12.69 -21.04
N TRP A 240 -8.35 -13.54 -20.07
CA TRP A 240 -7.02 -13.57 -19.46
C TRP A 240 -6.22 -14.85 -19.75
N LEU A 241 -6.33 -15.39 -20.96
CA LEU A 241 -5.66 -16.66 -21.32
C LEU A 241 -4.13 -16.61 -21.33
N GLY A 242 -3.51 -15.45 -21.28
CA GLY A 242 -2.05 -15.31 -21.21
C GLY A 242 -1.50 -15.65 -19.81
N LYS A 243 -1.45 -16.93 -19.46
CA LYS A 243 -1.03 -17.41 -18.13
C LYS A 243 0.20 -16.74 -17.52
N PRO A 244 1.33 -16.48 -18.23
CA PRO A 244 2.48 -15.85 -17.61
C PRO A 244 2.21 -14.40 -17.16
N PHE A 245 1.24 -13.72 -17.77
CA PHE A 245 0.92 -12.32 -17.49
C PHE A 245 -0.18 -12.15 -16.44
N GLN A 246 -0.97 -13.19 -16.16
CA GLN A 246 -2.12 -13.11 -15.23
C GLN A 246 -1.75 -12.59 -13.86
N LYS A 247 -0.59 -12.99 -13.31
CA LYS A 247 -0.13 -12.57 -11.99
C LYS A 247 0.18 -11.06 -11.93
N SER A 248 0.47 -10.47 -13.07
CA SER A 248 0.81 -9.05 -13.17
C SER A 248 -0.40 -8.13 -13.15
N PHE A 249 -1.62 -8.63 -13.31
CA PHE A 249 -2.85 -7.85 -13.32
C PHE A 249 -3.66 -8.04 -12.05
N LEU A 250 -4.00 -6.94 -11.39
CA LEU A 250 -4.86 -6.90 -10.21
C LEU A 250 -6.04 -5.95 -10.48
N ILE A 251 -7.25 -6.43 -10.26
CA ILE A 251 -8.48 -5.66 -10.41
C ILE A 251 -8.80 -4.97 -9.09
N THR A 252 -8.91 -3.65 -9.13
CA THR A 252 -9.18 -2.82 -7.96
C THR A 252 -10.58 -2.20 -7.98
N GLY A 253 -11.28 -2.29 -9.11
CA GLY A 253 -12.64 -1.80 -9.25
C GLY A 253 -13.43 -2.62 -10.26
N LEU A 254 -14.70 -2.84 -9.96
CA LEU A 254 -15.66 -3.51 -10.81
C LEU A 254 -16.96 -2.72 -10.72
N THR A 255 -17.36 -2.09 -11.82
CA THR A 255 -18.55 -1.23 -11.84
C THR A 255 -19.45 -1.57 -13.02
N LYS A 256 -20.73 -1.76 -12.74
CA LYS A 256 -21.79 -1.83 -13.75
C LYS A 256 -22.71 -0.65 -13.60
N MET A 257 -22.86 0.13 -14.67
CA MET A 257 -23.76 1.27 -14.69
C MET A 257 -25.09 0.92 -15.33
N GLN A 258 -26.12 1.69 -14.95
CA GLN A 258 -27.44 1.67 -15.58
C GLN A 258 -27.33 1.69 -17.12
N ASN A 259 -28.17 0.89 -17.78
CA ASN A 259 -28.23 0.80 -19.25
C ASN A 259 -27.03 0.17 -19.98
N THR A 260 -26.02 -0.32 -19.29
CA THR A 260 -24.96 -1.11 -19.90
C THR A 260 -25.38 -2.59 -19.95
N LYS A 261 -26.00 -3.02 -21.05
CA LYS A 261 -26.42 -4.43 -21.22
C LYS A 261 -25.23 -5.37 -21.06
N ASN A 262 -25.16 -6.07 -19.91
CA ASN A 262 -24.16 -7.10 -19.61
C ASN A 262 -22.70 -6.65 -19.81
N MET A 263 -22.43 -5.36 -19.61
CA MET A 263 -21.08 -4.79 -19.65
C MET A 263 -20.71 -4.20 -18.32
N VAL A 264 -19.47 -4.42 -17.92
CA VAL A 264 -18.86 -3.88 -16.70
C VAL A 264 -17.58 -3.16 -17.05
N THR A 265 -17.27 -2.14 -16.28
CA THR A 265 -15.96 -1.48 -16.28
C THR A 265 -15.10 -2.09 -15.19
N LEU A 266 -13.95 -2.61 -15.60
CA LEU A 266 -12.89 -3.07 -14.71
C LEU A 266 -11.83 -1.97 -14.61
N GLU A 267 -11.47 -1.63 -13.40
CA GLU A 267 -10.33 -0.80 -13.10
C GLU A 267 -9.26 -1.66 -12.42
N GLY A 268 -8.02 -1.45 -12.74
CA GLY A 268 -6.97 -2.28 -12.18
C GLY A 268 -5.59 -1.69 -12.28
N LYS A 269 -4.67 -2.43 -11.67
CA LYS A 269 -3.24 -2.17 -11.71
C LYS A 269 -2.54 -3.30 -12.45
N PHE A 270 -1.48 -2.96 -13.16
CA PHE A 270 -0.55 -3.97 -13.63
C PHE A 270 0.84 -3.71 -13.03
N ILE A 271 1.50 -4.79 -12.67
CA ILE A 271 2.77 -4.77 -11.95
C ILE A 271 3.79 -5.55 -12.76
N CYS A 272 4.96 -4.99 -12.96
CA CYS A 272 5.99 -5.56 -13.78
C CYS A 272 7.39 -5.25 -13.23
N LYS A 273 8.38 -6.04 -13.65
CA LYS A 273 9.78 -5.82 -13.32
C LYS A 273 10.39 -4.84 -14.32
N LYS A 274 11.22 -3.94 -13.83
CA LYS A 274 11.99 -2.99 -14.68
C LYS A 274 12.83 -3.70 -15.72
#